data_447395f758be8d420f41edd56556f45a
#
_entry.id   447395f758be8d420f41edd56556f45a
#
_cell.length_a   1.000
_cell.length_b   1.000
_cell.length_c   1.000
_cell.angle_alpha   90.00
_cell.angle_beta   90.00
_cell.angle_gamma   90.00
#
_symmetry.space_group_name_H-M   'P 1'
#
loop_
_entity.id
_entity.type
_entity.pdbx_description
1 polymer ?
#
loop_
_entity_poly.entity_id
_entity_poly.type
_entity_poly.pdbx_seq_one_letter_code
_entity_poly.pdbx_strand_id
1 'polypeptide(L)'
;MLPMQPKQLLSLFRHAFDWIQVEVTSHCNALCVYCPRTVYRGSWEDRHLPLDAFRKLKPAFAKTHHIHLQGWGEPFLHPEFFEMAAVAKAAGCRVGTTTNATLLNEEKIMKVIESGLDILAFSLAGTTESNDIIRRGTNLKKVLKAIETLGKEKERKGIMTPEIHVAYMLFRSGMKELEALPSLLEGLGVSQVVISTLDFVPTDELRKEAVIPATEEEYREICSRLDHLVEAGRRRGLSVHYHLVSPEKRREVCTENIQKALCISSDGAVTPCVYTNLRVSGTYYDLQGEKVSYERMVFGNIHEKDVKHIWKENSYSAFRRSFCKGELAPSCQKCPKIW
;
A
#
# COMPACT_ATOMS: atom_id res chain seq x y z
N MET A 1 10.15 -15.58 24.56
CA MET A 1 9.23 -16.06 23.49
C MET A 1 8.18 -16.93 24.15
N LEU A 2 6.93 -16.47 24.25
CA LEU A 2 5.83 -17.31 24.71
C LEU A 2 5.48 -18.31 23.61
N PRO A 3 5.23 -19.58 23.91
CA PRO A 3 4.87 -20.57 22.90
C PRO A 3 3.52 -20.21 22.28
N MET A 4 3.48 -20.15 20.95
CA MET A 4 2.23 -19.92 20.21
C MET A 4 1.22 -21.01 20.55
N GLN A 5 -0.02 -20.62 20.82
CA GLN A 5 -1.10 -21.59 21.09
C GLN A 5 -1.38 -22.46 19.87
N PRO A 6 -1.75 -23.75 20.04
CA PRO A 6 -2.02 -24.68 18.92
C PRO A 6 -3.05 -24.17 17.91
N LYS A 7 -4.01 -23.35 18.34
CA LYS A 7 -4.99 -22.68 17.46
C LYS A 7 -4.36 -21.62 16.53
N GLN A 8 -3.28 -20.96 16.95
CA GLN A 8 -2.53 -20.01 16.13
C GLN A 8 -1.64 -20.72 15.11
N LEU A 9 -1.04 -21.87 15.46
CA LEU A 9 -0.32 -22.71 14.51
C LEU A 9 -1.24 -23.28 13.42
N LEU A 10 -2.42 -23.75 13.79
CA LEU A 10 -3.42 -24.29 12.83
C LEU A 10 -3.96 -23.22 11.88
N SER A 11 -3.97 -21.92 12.28
CA SER A 11 -4.38 -20.82 11.42
C SER A 11 -3.36 -20.53 10.32
N LEU A 12 -2.06 -20.66 10.58
CA LEU A 12 -0.97 -20.45 9.60
C LEU A 12 -1.03 -21.43 8.42
N PHE A 13 -1.59 -22.64 8.62
CA PHE A 13 -1.76 -23.64 7.55
C PHE A 13 -3.08 -23.53 6.77
N ARG A 14 -3.98 -22.59 7.14
CA ARG A 14 -5.31 -22.46 6.54
C ARG A 14 -5.43 -21.42 5.43
N HIS A 15 -4.52 -20.47 5.33
CA HIS A 15 -4.64 -19.36 4.38
C HIS A 15 -3.95 -19.69 3.05
N ALA A 16 -4.72 -19.61 1.96
CA ALA A 16 -4.19 -19.72 0.59
C ALA A 16 -3.48 -18.44 0.18
N PHE A 17 -3.87 -17.31 0.82
CA PHE A 17 -3.31 -15.99 0.59
C PHE A 17 -2.88 -15.38 1.92
N ASP A 18 -1.69 -14.80 1.95
CA ASP A 18 -1.25 -14.00 3.08
C ASP A 18 -2.03 -12.67 3.07
N TRP A 19 -2.22 -12.08 1.90
CA TRP A 19 -3.03 -10.88 1.72
C TRP A 19 -3.66 -10.79 0.32
N ILE A 20 -4.75 -10.05 0.26
CA ILE A 20 -5.36 -9.58 -0.99
C ILE A 20 -5.57 -8.07 -0.90
N GLN A 21 -5.04 -7.35 -1.87
CA GLN A 21 -5.33 -5.93 -2.04
C GLN A 21 -6.55 -5.78 -2.95
N VAL A 22 -7.53 -4.99 -2.54
CA VAL A 22 -8.72 -4.71 -3.35
C VAL A 22 -8.84 -3.20 -3.55
N GLU A 23 -8.67 -2.77 -4.79
CA GLU A 23 -8.97 -1.40 -5.18
C GLU A 23 -10.48 -1.21 -5.21
N VAL A 24 -11.05 -0.74 -4.11
CA VAL A 24 -12.50 -0.48 -4.01
C VAL A 24 -12.91 0.66 -4.92
N THR A 25 -12.02 1.63 -5.13
CA THR A 25 -12.23 2.75 -6.06
C THR A 25 -10.91 3.26 -6.62
N SER A 26 -10.94 3.76 -7.86
CA SER A 26 -9.84 4.53 -8.46
C SER A 26 -10.11 6.05 -8.47
N HIS A 27 -11.28 6.50 -7.98
CA HIS A 27 -11.54 7.91 -7.72
C HIS A 27 -10.65 8.43 -6.59
N CYS A 28 -10.06 9.61 -6.76
CA CYS A 28 -9.31 10.30 -5.72
C CYS A 28 -9.52 11.80 -5.82
N ASN A 29 -9.63 12.45 -4.68
CA ASN A 29 -9.77 13.90 -4.57
C ASN A 29 -8.42 14.63 -4.35
N ALA A 30 -7.31 13.87 -4.24
CA ALA A 30 -5.96 14.40 -4.21
C ALA A 30 -5.30 14.32 -5.60
N LEU A 31 -4.29 15.17 -5.82
CA LEU A 31 -3.51 15.28 -7.06
C LEU A 31 -2.01 15.16 -6.75
N CYS A 32 -1.63 14.12 -5.99
CA CYS A 32 -0.25 13.86 -5.62
C CYS A 32 0.65 13.82 -6.88
N VAL A 33 1.75 14.56 -6.88
CA VAL A 33 2.61 14.74 -8.06
C VAL A 33 3.20 13.43 -8.58
N TYR A 34 3.38 12.44 -7.71
CA TYR A 34 3.98 11.14 -8.01
C TYR A 34 2.96 10.06 -8.39
N CYS A 35 1.68 10.33 -8.23
CA CYS A 35 0.64 9.32 -8.43
C CYS A 35 0.40 9.09 -9.93
N PRO A 36 0.44 7.83 -10.43
CA PRO A 36 0.11 7.53 -11.82
C PRO A 36 -1.23 8.09 -12.25
N ARG A 37 -2.23 8.11 -11.35
CA ARG A 37 -3.54 8.72 -11.62
C ARG A 37 -3.44 10.21 -11.99
N THR A 38 -2.52 10.95 -11.34
CA THR A 38 -2.31 12.37 -11.63
C THR A 38 -1.52 12.56 -12.92
N VAL A 39 -0.45 11.77 -13.10
CA VAL A 39 0.45 11.88 -14.25
C VAL A 39 -0.27 11.48 -15.54
N TYR A 40 -1.04 10.41 -15.52
CA TYR A 40 -1.76 9.89 -16.69
C TYR A 40 -3.23 10.33 -16.72
N ARG A 41 -3.56 11.47 -16.13
CA ARG A 41 -4.93 11.96 -15.97
C ARG A 41 -5.74 11.98 -17.28
N GLY A 42 -5.08 12.24 -18.40
CA GLY A 42 -5.74 12.29 -19.73
C GLY A 42 -6.26 10.94 -20.23
N SER A 43 -5.71 9.84 -19.73
CA SER A 43 -6.10 8.46 -20.09
C SER A 43 -6.61 7.67 -18.88
N TRP A 44 -6.74 8.29 -17.71
CA TRP A 44 -7.21 7.63 -16.50
C TRP A 44 -8.73 7.56 -16.44
N GLU A 45 -9.25 6.36 -16.18
CA GLU A 45 -10.67 6.14 -15.95
C GLU A 45 -10.96 5.91 -14.46
N ASP A 46 -11.76 6.77 -13.88
CA ASP A 46 -12.25 6.61 -12.51
C ASP A 46 -13.41 5.59 -12.44
N ARG A 47 -13.31 4.63 -11.51
CA ARG A 47 -14.33 3.58 -11.28
C ARG A 47 -14.47 3.24 -9.81
N HIS A 48 -15.67 2.82 -9.43
CA HIS A 48 -15.95 2.09 -8.19
C HIS A 48 -16.11 0.60 -8.50
N LEU A 49 -15.55 -0.26 -7.65
CA LEU A 49 -15.86 -1.69 -7.66
C LEU A 49 -17.27 -1.88 -7.09
N PRO A 50 -18.24 -2.43 -7.83
CA PRO A 50 -19.58 -2.64 -7.30
C PRO A 50 -19.56 -3.57 -6.08
N LEU A 51 -20.37 -3.25 -5.05
CA LEU A 51 -20.48 -4.06 -3.83
C LEU A 51 -20.83 -5.51 -4.10
N ASP A 52 -21.69 -5.78 -5.07
CA ASP A 52 -22.06 -7.15 -5.45
C ASP A 52 -20.89 -7.93 -6.07
N ALA A 53 -20.03 -7.27 -6.85
CA ALA A 53 -18.79 -7.86 -7.32
C ALA A 53 -17.83 -8.14 -6.16
N PHE A 54 -17.70 -7.20 -5.22
CA PHE A 54 -16.90 -7.38 -4.01
C PHE A 54 -17.40 -8.56 -3.14
N ARG A 55 -18.72 -8.73 -3.00
CA ARG A 55 -19.32 -9.85 -2.26
C ARG A 55 -18.97 -11.22 -2.84
N LYS A 56 -18.71 -11.33 -4.15
CA LYS A 56 -18.24 -12.56 -4.81
C LYS A 56 -16.86 -13.00 -4.31
N LEU A 57 -16.08 -12.10 -3.69
CA LEU A 57 -14.75 -12.39 -3.14
C LEU A 57 -14.78 -13.13 -1.80
N LYS A 58 -15.93 -13.25 -1.12
CA LYS A 58 -16.06 -13.93 0.18
C LYS A 58 -15.39 -15.31 0.24
N PRO A 59 -15.49 -16.21 -0.77
CA PRO A 59 -14.82 -17.50 -0.73
C PRO A 59 -13.28 -17.40 -0.76
N ALA A 60 -12.72 -16.34 -1.36
CA ALA A 60 -11.29 -16.06 -1.33
C ALA A 60 -10.90 -15.43 0.04
N PHE A 61 -11.69 -14.50 0.54
CA PHE A 61 -11.48 -13.87 1.85
C PHE A 61 -11.43 -14.90 2.98
N ALA A 62 -12.32 -15.87 3.01
CA ALA A 62 -12.29 -16.96 4.01
C ALA A 62 -10.98 -17.78 4.02
N LYS A 63 -10.10 -17.56 3.04
CA LYS A 63 -8.78 -18.19 2.89
C LYS A 63 -7.63 -17.18 2.89
N THR A 64 -7.89 -15.96 3.34
CA THR A 64 -6.95 -14.84 3.35
C THR A 64 -6.75 -14.35 4.76
N HIS A 65 -5.50 -14.08 5.14
CA HIS A 65 -5.20 -13.51 6.45
C HIS A 65 -5.55 -12.03 6.52
N HIS A 66 -5.11 -11.25 5.53
CA HIS A 66 -5.26 -9.80 5.51
C HIS A 66 -5.90 -9.30 4.21
N ILE A 67 -6.89 -8.42 4.33
CA ILE A 67 -7.48 -7.69 3.20
C ILE A 67 -7.09 -6.21 3.34
N HIS A 68 -6.50 -5.67 2.28
CA HIS A 68 -6.19 -4.25 2.22
C HIS A 68 -7.08 -3.56 1.19
N LEU A 69 -7.98 -2.70 1.67
CA LEU A 69 -8.95 -1.97 0.83
C LEU A 69 -8.31 -0.69 0.31
N GLN A 70 -7.45 -0.83 -0.69
CA GLN A 70 -6.66 0.27 -1.26
C GLN A 70 -6.32 -0.02 -2.71
N GLY A 71 -6.19 1.04 -3.50
CA GLY A 71 -5.66 1.05 -4.86
C GLY A 71 -5.07 2.41 -5.18
N TRP A 72 -5.33 2.92 -6.36
CA TRP A 72 -4.89 4.23 -6.81
C TRP A 72 -5.83 5.37 -6.39
N GLY A 73 -7.01 5.06 -5.85
CA GLY A 73 -8.01 6.02 -5.38
C GLY A 73 -7.95 6.30 -3.88
N GLU A 74 -8.85 7.17 -3.44
CA GLU A 74 -9.13 7.42 -2.01
C GLU A 74 -10.29 6.51 -1.56
N PRO A 75 -10.06 5.53 -0.69
CA PRO A 75 -11.08 4.52 -0.34
C PRO A 75 -12.37 5.13 0.21
N PHE A 76 -12.28 6.20 1.00
CA PHE A 76 -13.47 6.85 1.58
C PHE A 76 -14.32 7.65 0.59
N LEU A 77 -13.95 7.70 -0.69
CA LEU A 77 -14.83 8.16 -1.76
C LEU A 77 -15.79 7.07 -2.25
N HIS A 78 -15.51 5.79 -1.93
CA HIS A 78 -16.45 4.72 -2.26
C HIS A 78 -17.69 4.83 -1.36
N PRO A 79 -18.91 4.95 -1.90
CA PRO A 79 -20.11 5.14 -1.09
C PRO A 79 -20.38 3.96 -0.13
N GLU A 80 -20.04 2.75 -0.54
CA GLU A 80 -20.29 1.51 0.21
C GLU A 80 -19.00 0.95 0.86
N PHE A 81 -18.02 1.81 1.16
CA PHE A 81 -16.73 1.38 1.73
C PHE A 81 -16.89 0.60 3.04
N PHE A 82 -17.75 1.07 3.95
CA PHE A 82 -17.94 0.44 5.25
C PHE A 82 -18.65 -0.91 5.15
N GLU A 83 -19.56 -1.06 4.20
CA GLU A 83 -20.20 -2.35 3.89
C GLU A 83 -19.18 -3.35 3.34
N MET A 84 -18.27 -2.91 2.48
CA MET A 84 -17.18 -3.74 1.98
C MET A 84 -16.25 -4.17 3.12
N ALA A 85 -15.88 -3.25 4.02
CA ALA A 85 -15.10 -3.58 5.21
C ALA A 85 -15.82 -4.63 6.08
N ALA A 86 -17.12 -4.45 6.33
CA ALA A 86 -17.92 -5.41 7.08
C ALA A 86 -17.97 -6.79 6.42
N VAL A 87 -18.09 -6.85 5.09
CA VAL A 87 -18.06 -8.13 4.34
C VAL A 87 -16.73 -8.86 4.52
N ALA A 88 -15.60 -8.14 4.47
CA ALA A 88 -14.28 -8.73 4.68
C ALA A 88 -14.06 -9.15 6.14
N LYS A 89 -14.50 -8.34 7.10
CA LYS A 89 -14.46 -8.67 8.54
C LYS A 89 -15.29 -9.92 8.85
N ALA A 90 -16.50 -10.03 8.30
CA ALA A 90 -17.36 -11.21 8.48
C ALA A 90 -16.76 -12.50 7.90
N ALA A 91 -15.83 -12.40 6.95
CA ALA A 91 -15.07 -13.55 6.44
C ALA A 91 -13.90 -13.98 7.36
N GLY A 92 -13.65 -13.24 8.46
CA GLY A 92 -12.59 -13.52 9.44
C GLY A 92 -11.24 -12.90 9.10
N CYS A 93 -11.17 -11.98 8.13
CA CYS A 93 -9.94 -11.30 7.75
C CYS A 93 -9.57 -10.19 8.73
N ARG A 94 -8.27 -9.93 8.84
CA ARG A 94 -7.79 -8.63 9.29
C ARG A 94 -7.95 -7.63 8.14
N VAL A 95 -8.59 -6.48 8.39
CA VAL A 95 -8.94 -5.51 7.34
C VAL A 95 -8.25 -4.18 7.60
N GLY A 96 -7.51 -3.71 6.59
CA GLY A 96 -6.84 -2.41 6.62
C GLY A 96 -7.19 -1.56 5.41
N THR A 97 -6.92 -0.26 5.54
CA THR A 97 -6.98 0.70 4.43
C THR A 97 -5.96 1.81 4.61
N THR A 98 -5.67 2.53 3.53
CA THR A 98 -4.81 3.72 3.55
C THR A 98 -5.58 4.91 3.00
N THR A 99 -5.52 6.05 3.68
CA THR A 99 -6.27 7.26 3.32
C THR A 99 -5.38 8.48 3.20
N ASN A 100 -5.78 9.43 2.38
CA ASN A 100 -5.21 10.78 2.33
C ASN A 100 -5.77 11.70 3.43
N ALA A 101 -6.72 11.21 4.22
CA ALA A 101 -7.38 11.84 5.36
C ALA A 101 -8.24 13.07 5.07
N THR A 102 -8.35 13.52 3.83
CA THR A 102 -9.11 14.75 3.49
C THR A 102 -10.60 14.66 3.79
N LEU A 103 -11.13 13.44 3.87
CA LEU A 103 -12.54 13.15 4.14
C LEU A 103 -12.82 12.76 5.60
N LEU A 104 -11.79 12.70 6.45
CA LEU A 104 -11.93 12.30 7.84
C LEU A 104 -12.32 13.49 8.73
N ASN A 105 -13.61 13.73 8.84
CA ASN A 105 -14.21 14.54 9.90
C ASN A 105 -14.55 13.68 11.12
N GLU A 106 -15.06 14.28 12.20
CA GLU A 106 -15.43 13.58 13.42
C GLU A 106 -16.44 12.45 13.17
N GLU A 107 -17.48 12.71 12.37
CA GLU A 107 -18.51 11.71 12.03
C GLU A 107 -17.88 10.49 11.32
N LYS A 108 -16.99 10.73 10.35
CA LYS A 108 -16.36 9.65 9.59
C LYS A 108 -15.32 8.89 10.45
N ILE A 109 -14.64 9.56 11.38
CA ILE A 109 -13.77 8.92 12.36
C ILE A 109 -14.56 7.97 13.25
N MET A 110 -15.74 8.37 13.69
CA MET A 110 -16.63 7.48 14.46
C MET A 110 -17.05 6.26 13.64
N LYS A 111 -17.44 6.44 12.38
CA LYS A 111 -17.74 5.31 11.48
C LYS A 111 -16.55 4.38 11.27
N VAL A 112 -15.32 4.91 11.19
CA VAL A 112 -14.09 4.10 11.12
C VAL A 112 -13.93 3.24 12.37
N ILE A 113 -14.11 3.81 13.56
CA ILE A 113 -14.06 3.09 14.82
C ILE A 113 -15.13 1.98 14.88
N GLU A 114 -16.36 2.29 14.51
CA GLU A 114 -17.50 1.38 14.55
C GLU A 114 -17.42 0.27 13.49
N SER A 115 -16.72 0.51 12.39
CA SER A 115 -16.57 -0.47 11.30
C SER A 115 -15.76 -1.71 11.66
N GLY A 116 -15.00 -1.66 12.77
CA GLY A 116 -14.11 -2.74 13.19
C GLY A 116 -12.90 -2.93 12.29
N LEU A 117 -12.50 -1.90 11.52
CA LEU A 117 -11.21 -1.90 10.81
C LEU A 117 -10.07 -2.22 11.77
N ASP A 118 -9.12 -3.05 11.35
CA ASP A 118 -7.96 -3.41 12.17
C ASP A 118 -6.80 -2.43 12.00
N ILE A 119 -6.68 -1.82 10.80
CA ILE A 119 -5.60 -0.88 10.46
C ILE A 119 -6.17 0.30 9.67
N LEU A 120 -5.80 1.52 10.09
CA LEU A 120 -5.95 2.71 9.28
C LEU A 120 -4.59 3.38 9.10
N ALA A 121 -4.08 3.40 7.87
CA ALA A 121 -2.84 4.07 7.52
C ALA A 121 -3.12 5.46 6.94
N PHE A 122 -2.36 6.45 7.39
CA PHE A 122 -2.41 7.82 6.90
C PHE A 122 -1.23 8.08 5.97
N SER A 123 -1.51 8.61 4.79
CA SER A 123 -0.48 8.88 3.80
C SER A 123 0.20 10.22 4.05
N LEU A 124 1.53 10.23 4.13
CA LEU A 124 2.38 11.41 4.20
C LEU A 124 3.49 11.35 3.14
N ALA A 125 4.06 12.52 2.79
CA ALA A 125 5.23 12.63 1.92
C ALA A 125 6.13 13.83 2.31
N GLY A 126 6.03 14.29 3.53
CA GLY A 126 6.79 15.38 4.11
C GLY A 126 6.39 15.61 5.56
N THR A 127 7.22 16.32 6.32
CA THR A 127 6.98 16.69 7.72
C THR A 127 6.70 18.18 7.88
N THR A 128 6.69 18.93 6.77
CA THR A 128 6.45 20.35 6.67
C THR A 128 5.43 20.65 5.56
N GLU A 129 5.38 21.88 5.07
CA GLU A 129 4.57 22.27 3.91
C GLU A 129 4.96 21.52 2.62
N SER A 130 6.13 20.90 2.57
CA SER A 130 6.55 20.01 1.49
C SER A 130 5.53 18.88 1.24
N ASN A 131 4.91 18.36 2.30
CA ASN A 131 3.83 17.37 2.19
C ASN A 131 2.70 17.86 1.28
N ASP A 132 2.26 19.11 1.47
CA ASP A 132 1.12 19.69 0.75
C ASP A 132 1.48 20.01 -0.71
N ILE A 133 2.74 20.35 -0.96
CA ILE A 133 3.29 20.57 -2.32
C ILE A 133 3.33 19.24 -3.09
N ILE A 134 3.81 18.18 -2.45
CA ILE A 134 3.94 16.83 -3.05
C ILE A 134 2.57 16.17 -3.16
N ARG A 135 1.75 16.27 -2.13
CA ARG A 135 0.43 15.65 -2.03
C ARG A 135 -0.67 16.69 -2.25
N ARG A 136 -0.67 17.32 -3.42
CA ARG A 136 -1.64 18.39 -3.79
C ARG A 136 -3.07 17.95 -3.52
N GLY A 137 -3.83 18.84 -2.89
CA GLY A 137 -5.22 18.59 -2.47
C GLY A 137 -5.33 17.97 -1.07
N THR A 138 -4.19 17.71 -0.39
CA THR A 138 -4.15 17.34 1.04
C THR A 138 -3.59 18.50 1.86
N ASN A 139 -3.67 18.39 3.19
CA ASN A 139 -3.10 19.37 4.10
C ASN A 139 -2.54 18.66 5.33
N LEU A 140 -1.24 18.80 5.58
CA LEU A 140 -0.54 18.11 6.67
C LEU A 140 -1.20 18.35 8.04
N LYS A 141 -1.55 19.60 8.35
CA LYS A 141 -2.18 19.94 9.65
C LYS A 141 -3.52 19.23 9.83
N LYS A 142 -4.33 19.10 8.74
CA LYS A 142 -5.60 18.36 8.77
C LYS A 142 -5.37 16.87 8.94
N VAL A 143 -4.35 16.30 8.27
CA VAL A 143 -3.98 14.89 8.43
C VAL A 143 -3.58 14.59 9.87
N LEU A 144 -2.68 15.39 10.45
CA LEU A 144 -2.24 15.24 11.84
C LEU A 144 -3.42 15.40 12.82
N LYS A 145 -4.32 16.36 12.56
CA LYS A 145 -5.53 16.53 13.37
C LYS A 145 -6.46 15.32 13.32
N ALA A 146 -6.63 14.70 12.15
CA ALA A 146 -7.44 13.47 12.01
C ALA A 146 -6.80 12.29 12.76
N ILE A 147 -5.47 12.15 12.72
CA ILE A 147 -4.71 11.15 13.50
C ILE A 147 -4.94 11.38 14.99
N GLU A 148 -4.72 12.61 15.46
CA GLU A 148 -4.91 12.99 16.87
C GLU A 148 -6.35 12.71 17.34
N THR A 149 -7.35 13.10 16.54
CA THR A 149 -8.76 12.89 16.87
C THR A 149 -9.08 11.39 16.98
N LEU A 150 -8.60 10.58 16.02
CA LEU A 150 -8.77 9.12 16.07
C LEU A 150 -8.09 8.52 17.32
N GLY A 151 -6.86 8.94 17.61
CA GLY A 151 -6.12 8.48 18.80
C GLY A 151 -6.88 8.77 20.11
N LYS A 152 -7.35 10.01 20.29
CA LYS A 152 -8.12 10.43 21.46
C LYS A 152 -9.45 9.68 21.59
N GLU A 153 -10.18 9.47 20.48
CA GLU A 153 -11.45 8.74 20.52
C GLU A 153 -11.24 7.25 20.86
N LYS A 154 -10.17 6.64 20.37
CA LYS A 154 -9.79 5.27 20.75
C LYS A 154 -9.47 5.17 22.24
N GLU A 155 -8.66 6.08 22.74
CA GLU A 155 -8.32 6.14 24.18
C GLU A 155 -9.57 6.34 25.04
N ARG A 156 -10.43 7.31 24.70
CA ARG A 156 -11.69 7.58 25.38
C ARG A 156 -12.62 6.36 25.44
N LYS A 157 -12.62 5.54 24.38
CA LYS A 157 -13.46 4.32 24.28
C LYS A 157 -12.77 3.08 24.84
N GLY A 158 -11.49 3.14 25.21
CA GLY A 158 -10.71 1.99 25.68
C GLY A 158 -10.50 0.91 24.61
N ILE A 159 -10.40 1.28 23.32
CA ILE A 159 -10.27 0.36 22.20
C ILE A 159 -8.89 0.44 21.55
N MET A 160 -8.40 -0.70 21.07
CA MET A 160 -7.08 -0.79 20.44
C MET A 160 -7.11 -0.62 18.93
N THR A 161 -8.22 -0.95 18.27
CA THR A 161 -8.38 -0.88 16.81
C THR A 161 -9.23 0.31 16.37
N PRO A 162 -8.96 0.83 15.16
CA PRO A 162 -7.87 0.43 14.26
C PRO A 162 -6.49 0.81 14.79
N GLU A 163 -5.46 0.00 14.51
CA GLU A 163 -4.09 0.44 14.66
C GLU A 163 -3.84 1.63 13.72
N ILE A 164 -3.17 2.66 14.23
CA ILE A 164 -2.89 3.87 13.45
C ILE A 164 -1.50 3.74 12.86
N HIS A 165 -1.41 3.67 11.54
CA HIS A 165 -0.17 3.60 10.81
C HIS A 165 0.04 4.88 9.98
N VAL A 166 1.30 5.14 9.59
CA VAL A 166 1.66 6.15 8.60
C VAL A 166 2.34 5.46 7.42
N ALA A 167 1.81 5.69 6.22
CA ALA A 167 2.46 5.33 4.97
C ALA A 167 3.18 6.57 4.43
N TYR A 168 4.50 6.60 4.58
CA TYR A 168 5.32 7.75 4.21
C TYR A 168 6.01 7.50 2.87
N MET A 169 5.79 8.39 1.90
CA MET A 169 6.48 8.37 0.61
C MET A 169 7.73 9.26 0.70
N LEU A 170 8.90 8.65 0.60
CA LEU A 170 10.18 9.33 0.70
C LEU A 170 10.65 9.83 -0.67
N PHE A 171 10.93 11.12 -0.74
CA PHE A 171 11.57 11.81 -1.84
C PHE A 171 13.02 12.15 -1.50
N ARG A 172 13.89 12.23 -2.50
CA ARG A 172 15.29 12.62 -2.30
C ARG A 172 15.39 14.01 -1.65
N SER A 173 14.59 14.95 -2.09
CA SER A 173 14.51 16.29 -1.48
C SER A 173 14.02 16.30 -0.04
N GLY A 174 13.21 15.28 0.36
CA GLY A 174 12.65 15.12 1.71
C GLY A 174 13.55 14.42 2.73
N MET A 175 14.76 13.98 2.33
CA MET A 175 15.66 13.21 3.20
C MET A 175 16.05 13.93 4.50
N LYS A 176 16.22 15.25 4.47
CA LYS A 176 16.61 16.02 5.66
C LYS A 176 15.44 16.19 6.63
N GLU A 177 14.25 16.49 6.11
CA GLU A 177 13.07 16.71 6.96
C GLU A 177 12.52 15.42 7.55
N LEU A 178 12.83 14.26 6.96
CA LEU A 178 12.42 12.94 7.46
C LEU A 178 12.85 12.70 8.92
N GLU A 179 13.96 13.28 9.35
CA GLU A 179 14.48 13.14 10.72
C GLU A 179 13.52 13.69 11.77
N ALA A 180 12.66 14.65 11.41
CA ALA A 180 11.62 15.18 12.28
C ALA A 180 10.39 14.27 12.46
N LEU A 181 10.25 13.23 11.61
CA LEU A 181 9.04 12.41 11.57
C LEU A 181 8.69 11.73 12.90
N PRO A 182 9.62 11.11 13.65
CA PRO A 182 9.28 10.51 14.93
C PRO A 182 8.75 11.52 15.96
N SER A 183 9.33 12.72 16.00
CA SER A 183 8.87 13.78 16.90
C SER A 183 7.52 14.38 16.47
N LEU A 184 7.26 14.47 15.15
CA LEU A 184 5.99 14.94 14.61
C LEU A 184 4.83 14.01 14.98
N LEU A 185 5.08 12.71 15.09
CA LEU A 185 4.07 11.68 15.36
C LEU A 185 3.97 11.30 16.84
N GLU A 186 4.87 11.81 17.67
CA GLU A 186 4.89 11.52 19.11
C GLU A 186 3.57 11.95 19.78
N GLY A 187 3.00 11.07 20.60
CA GLY A 187 1.74 11.35 21.32
C GLY A 187 0.46 11.30 20.47
N LEU A 188 0.55 11.04 19.16
CA LEU A 188 -0.63 10.95 18.30
C LEU A 188 -1.26 9.54 18.24
N GLY A 189 -0.72 8.57 18.97
CA GLY A 189 -1.20 7.19 18.98
C GLY A 189 -0.83 6.38 17.73
N VAL A 190 0.12 6.87 16.92
CA VAL A 190 0.67 6.13 15.79
C VAL A 190 1.57 5.01 16.30
N SER A 191 1.30 3.78 15.86
CA SER A 191 2.09 2.60 16.27
C SER A 191 3.15 2.23 15.23
N GLN A 192 2.93 2.53 13.96
CA GLN A 192 3.83 2.11 12.88
C GLN A 192 3.96 3.15 11.79
N VAL A 193 5.18 3.28 11.25
CA VAL A 193 5.48 4.01 10.01
C VAL A 193 6.09 3.04 9.01
N VAL A 194 5.59 3.06 7.79
CA VAL A 194 6.21 2.37 6.65
C VAL A 194 6.70 3.42 5.65
N ILE A 195 8.01 3.48 5.49
CA ILE A 195 8.66 4.39 4.54
C ILE A 195 8.84 3.64 3.23
N SER A 196 8.22 4.16 2.18
CA SER A 196 8.33 3.68 0.81
C SER A 196 9.07 4.70 -0.04
N THR A 197 9.83 4.23 -1.02
CA THR A 197 10.45 5.04 -2.07
C THR A 197 9.55 5.09 -3.32
N LEU A 198 9.92 5.90 -4.33
CA LEU A 198 9.23 5.90 -5.61
C LEU A 198 9.60 4.65 -6.41
N ASP A 199 8.78 3.62 -6.28
CA ASP A 199 8.99 2.34 -6.98
C ASP A 199 8.42 2.35 -8.41
N PHE A 200 7.56 3.31 -8.73
CA PHE A 200 7.05 3.57 -10.07
C PHE A 200 7.31 5.03 -10.42
N VAL A 201 8.14 5.26 -11.43
CA VAL A 201 8.65 6.58 -11.80
C VAL A 201 8.11 6.97 -13.18
N PRO A 202 6.98 7.70 -13.25
CA PRO A 202 6.30 7.98 -14.51
C PRO A 202 6.91 9.13 -15.32
N THR A 203 7.79 9.96 -14.72
CA THR A 203 8.39 11.12 -15.41
C THR A 203 9.86 11.33 -15.05
N ASP A 204 10.59 12.06 -15.90
CA ASP A 204 12.01 12.36 -15.69
C ASP A 204 12.23 13.29 -14.47
N GLU A 205 11.26 14.15 -14.13
CA GLU A 205 11.31 15.00 -12.93
C GLU A 205 11.24 14.12 -11.67
N LEU A 206 10.35 13.15 -11.66
CA LEU A 206 10.22 12.21 -10.54
C LEU A 206 11.41 11.27 -10.41
N ARG A 207 12.14 11.00 -11.49
CA ARG A 207 13.40 10.24 -11.41
C ARG A 207 14.43 10.93 -10.52
N LYS A 208 14.53 12.26 -10.59
CA LYS A 208 15.46 13.02 -9.75
C LYS A 208 15.12 12.95 -8.27
N GLU A 209 13.85 12.71 -7.98
CA GLU A 209 13.31 12.57 -6.62
C GLU A 209 13.28 11.12 -6.11
N ALA A 210 13.48 10.15 -6.99
CA ALA A 210 13.53 8.75 -6.58
C ALA A 210 14.79 8.47 -5.75
N VAL A 211 14.60 7.83 -4.59
CA VAL A 211 15.70 7.41 -3.71
C VAL A 211 16.16 6.02 -4.16
N ILE A 212 16.93 6.00 -5.24
CA ILE A 212 17.53 4.80 -5.82
C ILE A 212 19.05 4.99 -5.74
N PRO A 213 19.75 4.29 -4.84
CA PRO A 213 21.21 4.38 -4.72
C PRO A 213 21.91 3.91 -6.00
N ALA A 214 22.88 4.68 -6.47
CA ALA A 214 23.67 4.32 -7.65
C ALA A 214 24.90 3.46 -7.29
N THR A 215 25.36 3.54 -6.05
CA THR A 215 26.55 2.82 -5.54
C THR A 215 26.27 2.19 -4.19
N GLU A 216 27.06 1.20 -3.83
CA GLU A 216 26.98 0.56 -2.51
C GLU A 216 27.34 1.53 -1.37
N GLU A 217 28.19 2.53 -1.62
CA GLU A 217 28.51 3.57 -0.65
C GLU A 217 27.30 4.47 -0.37
N GLU A 218 26.62 4.96 -1.42
CA GLU A 218 25.37 5.74 -1.29
C GLU A 218 24.29 4.90 -0.60
N TYR A 219 24.17 3.61 -0.94
CA TYR A 219 23.23 2.70 -0.29
C TYR A 219 23.45 2.63 1.23
N ARG A 220 24.73 2.43 1.65
CA ARG A 220 25.08 2.36 3.09
C ARG A 220 24.83 3.68 3.80
N GLU A 221 25.13 4.81 3.16
CA GLU A 221 24.87 6.13 3.73
C GLU A 221 23.36 6.34 3.99
N ILE A 222 22.52 6.04 2.99
CA ILE A 222 21.06 6.18 3.12
C ILE A 222 20.53 5.19 4.17
N CYS A 223 20.98 3.93 4.15
CA CYS A 223 20.57 2.95 5.18
C CYS A 223 20.94 3.44 6.58
N SER A 224 22.16 3.95 6.79
CA SER A 224 22.58 4.48 8.08
C SER A 224 21.66 5.59 8.60
N ARG A 225 21.22 6.51 7.71
CA ARG A 225 20.28 7.56 8.08
C ARG A 225 18.88 7.01 8.43
N LEU A 226 18.41 6.03 7.66
CA LEU A 226 17.11 5.38 7.93
C LEU A 226 17.17 4.53 9.20
N ASP A 227 18.29 3.86 9.49
CA ASP A 227 18.48 3.10 10.73
C ASP A 227 18.50 4.02 11.97
N HIS A 228 19.12 5.21 11.87
CA HIS A 228 19.01 6.22 12.92
C HIS A 228 17.55 6.65 13.15
N LEU A 229 16.76 6.78 12.09
CA LEU A 229 15.33 7.09 12.20
C LEU A 229 14.55 5.94 12.86
N VAL A 230 14.85 4.69 12.51
CA VAL A 230 14.26 3.50 13.15
C VAL A 230 14.53 3.52 14.65
N GLU A 231 15.77 3.79 15.04
CA GLU A 231 16.15 3.87 16.46
C GLU A 231 15.49 5.07 17.19
N ALA A 232 15.41 6.22 16.53
CA ALA A 232 14.71 7.39 17.06
C ALA A 232 13.20 7.13 17.26
N GLY A 233 12.58 6.39 16.34
CA GLY A 233 11.20 5.94 16.44
C GLY A 233 11.03 4.95 17.60
N ARG A 234 11.88 3.94 17.69
CA ARG A 234 11.85 2.92 18.75
C ARG A 234 11.88 3.54 20.15
N ARG A 235 12.71 4.57 20.37
CA ARG A 235 12.79 5.31 21.64
C ARG A 235 11.49 6.02 22.01
N ARG A 236 10.60 6.29 21.03
CA ARG A 236 9.29 6.91 21.20
C ARG A 236 8.12 5.92 21.10
N GLY A 237 8.40 4.61 21.12
CA GLY A 237 7.38 3.57 20.99
C GLY A 237 6.80 3.46 19.57
N LEU A 238 7.45 4.05 18.56
CA LEU A 238 7.04 4.02 17.18
C LEU A 238 7.86 2.98 16.40
N SER A 239 7.17 2.02 15.76
CA SER A 239 7.83 1.03 14.89
C SER A 239 8.01 1.63 13.50
N VAL A 240 9.26 1.81 13.06
CA VAL A 240 9.57 2.36 11.73
C VAL A 240 10.16 1.26 10.87
N HIS A 241 9.58 1.08 9.67
CA HIS A 241 10.04 0.12 8.67
C HIS A 241 10.34 0.85 7.36
N TYR A 242 11.39 0.42 6.69
CA TYR A 242 11.70 0.93 5.36
C TYR A 242 12.17 -0.20 4.44
N HIS A 243 12.07 0.07 3.16
CA HIS A 243 12.69 -0.73 2.12
C HIS A 243 13.46 0.20 1.18
N LEU A 244 14.75 -0.10 0.96
CA LEU A 244 15.59 0.59 0.01
C LEU A 244 16.11 -0.43 -1.01
N VAL A 245 16.11 -0.04 -2.27
CA VAL A 245 16.65 -0.82 -3.38
C VAL A 245 18.17 -0.93 -3.21
N SER A 246 18.72 -2.16 -3.27
CA SER A 246 20.16 -2.36 -3.28
C SER A 246 20.70 -2.28 -4.71
N PRO A 247 21.82 -1.59 -4.97
CA PRO A 247 22.43 -1.56 -6.30
C PRO A 247 23.04 -2.90 -6.73
N GLU A 248 23.36 -3.78 -5.78
CA GLU A 248 24.11 -5.01 -6.02
C GLU A 248 23.32 -6.30 -5.75
N LYS A 249 22.35 -6.24 -4.82
CA LYS A 249 21.70 -7.45 -4.31
C LYS A 249 20.23 -7.51 -4.72
N ARG A 250 19.90 -8.49 -5.52
CA ARG A 250 18.52 -8.85 -5.82
C ARG A 250 17.94 -9.70 -4.68
N ARG A 251 16.68 -9.45 -4.34
CA ARG A 251 15.94 -10.25 -3.36
C ARG A 251 15.48 -11.56 -3.98
N GLU A 252 15.39 -12.60 -3.17
CA GLU A 252 14.80 -13.89 -3.57
C GLU A 252 13.27 -13.80 -3.72
N VAL A 253 12.64 -12.93 -2.94
CA VAL A 253 11.18 -12.78 -2.89
C VAL A 253 10.80 -11.32 -3.14
N CYS A 254 9.82 -11.12 -4.02
CA CYS A 254 9.23 -9.81 -4.28
C CYS A 254 8.51 -9.30 -3.01
N THR A 255 8.73 -8.03 -2.65
CA THR A 255 8.09 -7.41 -1.47
C THR A 255 6.57 -7.31 -1.58
N GLU A 256 6.00 -7.37 -2.80
CA GLU A 256 4.55 -7.50 -3.02
C GLU A 256 4.03 -8.93 -2.80
N ASN A 257 4.89 -9.87 -2.38
CA ASN A 257 4.54 -11.25 -2.04
C ASN A 257 3.68 -11.96 -3.10
N ILE A 258 3.99 -11.76 -4.37
CA ILE A 258 3.19 -12.25 -5.52
C ILE A 258 2.97 -13.77 -5.55
N GLN A 259 3.71 -14.52 -4.73
CA GLN A 259 3.54 -15.97 -4.59
C GLN A 259 2.35 -16.34 -3.69
N LYS A 260 1.93 -15.42 -2.78
CA LYS A 260 0.83 -15.64 -1.84
C LYS A 260 -0.08 -14.42 -1.69
N ALA A 261 0.07 -13.42 -2.56
CA ALA A 261 -0.76 -12.23 -2.61
C ALA A 261 -1.19 -11.91 -4.04
N LEU A 262 -2.26 -11.14 -4.16
CA LEU A 262 -2.75 -10.61 -5.43
C LEU A 262 -3.46 -9.27 -5.23
N CYS A 263 -3.64 -8.56 -6.34
CA CYS A 263 -4.41 -7.32 -6.38
C CYS A 263 -5.65 -7.50 -7.25
N ILE A 264 -6.77 -6.95 -6.81
CA ILE A 264 -8.03 -6.89 -7.55
C ILE A 264 -8.32 -5.41 -7.79
N SER A 265 -8.47 -5.04 -9.04
CA SER A 265 -8.75 -3.65 -9.41
C SER A 265 -10.24 -3.31 -9.39
N SER A 266 -10.55 -2.03 -9.44
CA SER A 266 -11.93 -1.52 -9.42
C SER A 266 -12.76 -1.88 -10.67
N ASP A 267 -12.14 -2.42 -11.72
CA ASP A 267 -12.82 -3.04 -12.87
C ASP A 267 -12.91 -4.57 -12.78
N GLY A 268 -12.53 -5.13 -11.62
CA GLY A 268 -12.57 -6.57 -11.35
C GLY A 268 -11.40 -7.37 -11.89
N ALA A 269 -10.41 -6.76 -12.55
CA ALA A 269 -9.25 -7.48 -13.04
C ALA A 269 -8.36 -7.99 -11.88
N VAL A 270 -7.87 -9.22 -12.02
CA VAL A 270 -6.93 -9.84 -11.08
C VAL A 270 -5.52 -9.72 -11.61
N THR A 271 -4.67 -9.04 -10.85
CA THR A 271 -3.28 -8.71 -11.20
C THR A 271 -2.33 -9.15 -10.09
N PRO A 272 -1.03 -9.34 -10.37
CA PRO A 272 -0.06 -9.77 -9.35
C PRO A 272 0.17 -8.74 -8.24
N CYS A 273 0.19 -7.45 -8.59
CA CYS A 273 0.42 -6.35 -7.67
C CYS A 273 -0.19 -5.03 -8.20
N VAL A 274 -0.20 -4.01 -7.37
CA VAL A 274 -0.74 -2.68 -7.72
C VAL A 274 0.00 -2.02 -8.89
N TYR A 275 1.32 -2.23 -9.02
CA TYR A 275 2.13 -1.63 -10.10
C TYR A 275 1.86 -2.22 -11.48
N THR A 276 1.35 -3.44 -11.54
CA THR A 276 0.92 -4.08 -12.80
C THR A 276 -0.54 -3.80 -13.15
N ASN A 277 -1.21 -2.95 -12.35
CA ASN A 277 -2.64 -2.67 -12.42
C ASN A 277 -2.97 -1.21 -12.80
N LEU A 278 -2.19 -0.57 -13.66
CA LEU A 278 -2.58 0.75 -14.19
C LEU A 278 -3.48 0.56 -15.41
N ARG A 279 -4.63 1.22 -15.41
CA ARG A 279 -5.56 1.23 -16.55
C ARG A 279 -5.24 2.36 -17.51
N VAL A 280 -4.03 2.34 -18.02
CA VAL A 280 -3.51 3.29 -18.99
C VAL A 280 -2.86 2.55 -20.13
N SER A 281 -2.85 3.10 -21.32
CA SER A 281 -2.23 2.53 -22.51
C SER A 281 -1.30 3.54 -23.16
N GLY A 282 -0.31 3.04 -23.90
CA GLY A 282 0.63 3.89 -24.63
C GLY A 282 1.49 4.77 -23.71
N THR A 283 1.69 4.37 -22.46
CA THR A 283 2.48 5.09 -21.48
C THR A 283 3.84 4.43 -21.25
N TYR A 284 4.76 5.21 -20.74
CA TYR A 284 6.10 4.77 -20.39
C TYR A 284 6.38 5.15 -18.93
N TYR A 285 7.21 4.38 -18.27
CA TYR A 285 7.76 4.70 -16.96
C TYR A 285 9.28 4.52 -16.98
N ASP A 286 9.96 5.17 -16.07
CA ASP A 286 11.39 4.99 -15.88
C ASP A 286 11.65 3.77 -15.00
N LEU A 287 12.54 2.90 -15.46
CA LEU A 287 12.97 1.74 -14.72
C LEU A 287 14.51 1.71 -14.71
N GLN A 288 15.10 2.17 -13.61
CA GLN A 288 16.53 2.25 -13.42
C GLN A 288 17.28 2.99 -14.56
N GLY A 289 16.71 4.11 -15.02
CA GLY A 289 17.29 4.94 -16.07
C GLY A 289 16.88 4.59 -17.49
N GLU A 290 16.07 3.57 -17.69
CA GLU A 290 15.53 3.19 -19.00
C GLU A 290 14.02 3.50 -19.08
N LYS A 291 13.57 4.07 -20.21
CA LYS A 291 12.14 4.22 -20.51
C LYS A 291 11.57 2.90 -20.99
N VAL A 292 10.68 2.34 -20.20
CA VAL A 292 10.01 1.06 -20.48
C VAL A 292 8.54 1.31 -20.77
N SER A 293 8.05 0.68 -21.84
CA SER A 293 6.61 0.68 -22.15
C SER A 293 5.85 -0.04 -21.06
N TYR A 294 4.78 0.59 -20.57
CA TYR A 294 3.92 -0.02 -19.58
C TYR A 294 2.87 -0.91 -20.24
N GLU A 295 2.81 -2.14 -19.77
CA GLU A 295 1.76 -3.09 -20.14
C GLU A 295 1.06 -3.59 -18.86
N ARG A 296 -0.26 -3.48 -18.83
CA ARG A 296 -1.08 -3.98 -17.74
C ARG A 296 -1.07 -5.52 -17.74
N MET A 297 -0.76 -6.13 -16.60
CA MET A 297 -0.71 -7.60 -16.48
C MET A 297 -1.98 -8.12 -15.79
N VAL A 298 -2.87 -8.75 -16.54
CA VAL A 298 -4.16 -9.27 -16.06
C VAL A 298 -4.21 -10.78 -16.26
N PHE A 299 -4.57 -11.53 -15.22
CA PHE A 299 -4.72 -12.98 -15.26
C PHE A 299 -6.17 -13.46 -15.30
N GLY A 300 -7.13 -12.57 -15.18
CA GLY A 300 -8.56 -12.86 -15.26
C GLY A 300 -9.38 -11.75 -14.65
N ASN A 301 -10.70 -11.94 -14.63
CA ASN A 301 -11.64 -10.95 -14.08
C ASN A 301 -12.66 -11.62 -13.17
N ILE A 302 -12.93 -11.01 -11.98
CA ILE A 302 -13.89 -11.53 -10.99
C ILE A 302 -15.34 -11.48 -11.43
N HIS A 303 -15.64 -10.74 -12.49
CA HIS A 303 -16.97 -10.75 -13.11
C HIS A 303 -17.23 -12.04 -13.89
N GLU A 304 -16.17 -12.71 -14.38
CA GLU A 304 -16.23 -13.90 -15.23
C GLU A 304 -15.97 -15.19 -14.44
N LYS A 305 -14.96 -15.16 -13.54
CA LYS A 305 -14.48 -16.34 -12.82
C LYS A 305 -14.19 -16.01 -11.35
N ASP A 306 -14.30 -16.99 -10.48
CA ASP A 306 -13.87 -16.82 -9.08
C ASP A 306 -12.33 -16.74 -8.95
N VAL A 307 -11.88 -16.03 -7.91
CA VAL A 307 -10.44 -15.77 -7.65
C VAL A 307 -9.62 -17.06 -7.55
N LYS A 308 -10.18 -18.16 -7.01
CA LYS A 308 -9.45 -19.43 -6.87
C LYS A 308 -9.23 -20.10 -8.23
N HIS A 309 -10.18 -19.99 -9.15
CA HIS A 309 -10.01 -20.44 -10.53
C HIS A 309 -8.92 -19.67 -11.21
N ILE A 310 -9.00 -18.34 -11.20
CA ILE A 310 -7.98 -17.44 -11.78
C ILE A 310 -6.60 -17.75 -11.20
N TRP A 311 -6.50 -17.89 -9.87
CA TRP A 311 -5.24 -18.20 -9.20
C TRP A 311 -4.60 -19.51 -9.65
N LYS A 312 -5.41 -20.52 -9.99
CA LYS A 312 -4.96 -21.86 -10.42
C LYS A 312 -4.71 -21.97 -11.93
N GLU A 313 -5.11 -20.99 -12.70
CA GLU A 313 -4.88 -21.01 -14.17
C GLU A 313 -3.40 -21.15 -14.50
N ASN A 314 -3.13 -21.84 -15.60
CA ASN A 314 -1.78 -22.20 -16.03
C ASN A 314 -0.89 -20.96 -16.20
N SER A 315 -1.43 -19.89 -16.81
CA SER A 315 -0.72 -18.62 -17.02
C SER A 315 -0.29 -17.97 -15.71
N TYR A 316 -1.22 -17.84 -14.74
CA TYR A 316 -0.91 -17.22 -13.45
C TYR A 316 0.00 -18.12 -12.60
N SER A 317 -0.20 -19.43 -12.65
CA SER A 317 0.67 -20.38 -11.97
C SER A 317 2.08 -20.39 -12.56
N ALA A 318 2.22 -20.29 -13.87
CA ALA A 318 3.52 -20.16 -14.55
C ALA A 318 4.24 -18.86 -14.17
N PHE A 319 3.51 -17.73 -14.13
CA PHE A 319 4.05 -16.44 -13.68
C PHE A 319 4.60 -16.54 -12.24
N ARG A 320 3.86 -17.12 -11.29
CA ARG A 320 4.36 -17.26 -9.92
C ARG A 320 5.58 -18.19 -9.83
N ARG A 321 5.58 -19.31 -10.56
CA ARG A 321 6.71 -20.25 -10.62
C ARG A 321 7.95 -19.65 -11.24
N SER A 322 7.82 -18.68 -12.15
CA SER A 322 8.96 -18.02 -12.79
C SER A 322 9.87 -17.32 -11.76
N PHE A 323 9.30 -16.81 -10.66
CA PHE A 323 10.07 -16.21 -9.57
C PHE A 323 10.97 -17.24 -8.84
N CYS A 324 10.48 -18.48 -8.65
CA CYS A 324 11.29 -19.55 -8.06
C CYS A 324 12.43 -20.00 -8.98
N LYS A 325 12.27 -19.83 -10.29
CA LYS A 325 13.27 -20.21 -11.30
C LYS A 325 14.23 -19.07 -11.67
N GLY A 326 13.95 -17.84 -11.22
CA GLY A 326 14.69 -16.66 -11.65
C GLY A 326 14.34 -16.16 -13.06
N GLU A 327 13.34 -16.72 -13.72
CA GLU A 327 12.87 -16.41 -15.07
C GLU A 327 11.76 -15.36 -15.03
N LEU A 328 12.07 -14.14 -14.59
CA LEU A 328 11.05 -13.11 -14.36
C LEU A 328 10.45 -12.54 -15.64
N ALA A 329 9.18 -12.17 -15.58
CA ALA A 329 8.54 -11.36 -16.60
C ALA A 329 9.31 -10.04 -16.81
N PRO A 330 9.35 -9.47 -18.05
CA PRO A 330 10.13 -8.26 -18.35
C PRO A 330 9.88 -7.11 -17.38
N SER A 331 8.64 -6.83 -17.02
CA SER A 331 8.25 -5.79 -16.06
C SER A 331 8.72 -6.04 -14.62
N CYS A 332 9.12 -7.28 -14.30
CA CYS A 332 9.60 -7.65 -12.96
C CYS A 332 11.14 -7.76 -12.89
N GLN A 333 11.84 -7.87 -14.02
CA GLN A 333 13.30 -8.10 -14.04
C GLN A 333 14.10 -6.99 -13.37
N LYS A 334 13.71 -5.72 -13.58
CA LYS A 334 14.37 -4.54 -13.01
C LYS A 334 13.50 -3.86 -11.94
N CYS A 335 12.38 -4.47 -11.53
CA CYS A 335 11.44 -3.87 -10.60
C CYS A 335 12.06 -3.61 -9.23
N PRO A 336 11.93 -2.39 -8.65
CA PRO A 336 12.47 -2.05 -7.34
C PRO A 336 12.01 -2.97 -6.20
N LYS A 337 10.86 -3.62 -6.35
CA LYS A 337 10.30 -4.56 -5.36
C LYS A 337 11.07 -5.88 -5.23
N ILE A 338 12.04 -6.12 -6.10
CA ILE A 338 12.87 -7.33 -6.08
C ILE A 338 14.37 -7.02 -5.94
N TRP A 339 14.73 -5.75 -5.90
CA TRP A 339 16.12 -5.28 -5.68
C TRP A 339 16.34 -4.65 -4.31
#